data_f250fdf089d245503f2b26839134c035
#
_entry.id   f250fdf089d245503f2b26839134c035
#
_cell.length_a   1.000
_cell.length_b   1.000
_cell.length_c   1.000
_cell.angle_alpha   90.00
_cell.angle_beta   90.00
_cell.angle_gamma   90.00
#
_symmetry.space_group_name_H-M   'P 1'
#
loop_
_entity.id
_entity.type
_entity.pdbx_description
1 polymer ?
#
loop_
_entity_poly.entity_id
_entity_poly.type
_entity_poly.pdbx_seq_one_letter_code
_entity_poly.pdbx_strand_id
1 'polypeptide(L)'
;MSFLKSLDNNSSKFSEPFDHWELNKPLTDDQIKEIIKAEIDNPIEHNINYDGTRAIDGGQGEFREGISDGGKALKFRCFITKENEKNFPALKSLIEELQNKETHNKISKLINKDLSNSYVRVEVICDRKGFWLKPHCDIKEKLMSCLLFVNKENESEDLGTDFYNKDLKLTKTVPYRDNYGYFFSSGP
;
A
#
# COMPACT_ATOMS: atom_id res chain seq x y z
N MET A 1 12.28 8.68 -11.39
CA MET A 1 11.13 9.57 -11.71
C MET A 1 10.45 9.87 -10.38
N SER A 2 9.84 11.03 -10.15
CA SER A 2 9.11 11.27 -8.89
C SER A 2 7.67 10.77 -9.00
N PHE A 3 7.00 10.63 -7.83
CA PHE A 3 5.59 10.21 -7.76
C PHE A 3 4.69 11.12 -8.61
N LEU A 4 4.81 12.44 -8.45
CA LEU A 4 4.01 13.41 -9.19
C LEU A 4 4.24 13.32 -10.70
N LYS A 5 5.47 13.13 -11.14
CA LYS A 5 5.77 12.93 -12.57
C LYS A 5 5.18 11.61 -13.10
N SER A 6 5.18 10.56 -12.30
CA SER A 6 4.52 9.30 -12.68
C SER A 6 3.01 9.48 -12.78
N LEU A 7 2.43 10.19 -11.82
CA LEU A 7 1.01 10.53 -11.83
C LEU A 7 0.60 11.31 -13.09
N ASP A 8 1.47 12.22 -13.56
CA ASP A 8 1.19 13.04 -14.74
C ASP A 8 1.34 12.32 -16.08
N ASN A 9 2.38 11.50 -16.17
CA ASN A 9 2.82 11.01 -17.47
C ASN A 9 2.65 9.50 -17.67
N ASN A 10 2.51 8.75 -16.56
CA ASN A 10 2.56 7.29 -16.55
C ASN A 10 1.43 6.68 -15.70
N SER A 11 0.32 7.40 -15.52
CA SER A 11 -0.86 6.86 -14.84
C SER A 11 -1.96 6.54 -15.83
N SER A 12 -2.74 5.52 -15.52
CA SER A 12 -3.92 5.12 -16.30
C SER A 12 -5.12 5.00 -15.37
N LYS A 13 -6.22 5.66 -15.72
CA LYS A 13 -7.50 5.53 -14.99
C LYS A 13 -8.28 4.33 -15.48
N PHE A 14 -8.85 3.59 -14.54
CA PHE A 14 -9.81 2.52 -14.76
C PHE A 14 -11.06 2.76 -13.91
N SER A 15 -12.22 2.30 -14.38
CA SER A 15 -13.50 2.47 -13.67
C SER A 15 -14.16 1.15 -13.27
N GLU A 16 -13.53 0.03 -13.61
CA GLU A 16 -14.01 -1.31 -13.24
C GLU A 16 -13.00 -2.01 -12.31
N PRO A 17 -13.44 -2.60 -11.22
CA PRO A 17 -14.80 -2.62 -10.66
C PRO A 17 -15.19 -1.33 -9.90
N PHE A 18 -14.25 -0.41 -9.72
CA PHE A 18 -14.39 0.93 -9.15
C PHE A 18 -13.29 1.84 -9.71
N ASP A 19 -13.46 3.14 -9.56
CA ASP A 19 -12.47 4.13 -10.01
C ASP A 19 -11.13 3.92 -9.29
N HIS A 20 -10.08 3.62 -10.05
CA HIS A 20 -8.71 3.51 -9.57
C HIS A 20 -7.73 3.96 -10.65
N TRP A 21 -6.51 4.24 -10.22
CA TRP A 21 -5.41 4.67 -11.10
C TRP A 21 -4.22 3.75 -10.89
N GLU A 22 -3.69 3.21 -11.97
CA GLU A 22 -2.45 2.46 -11.96
C GLU A 22 -1.28 3.38 -12.32
N LEU A 23 -0.16 3.19 -11.64
CA LEU A 23 1.05 4.00 -11.76
C LEU A 23 2.20 3.15 -12.26
N ASN A 24 2.91 3.63 -13.25
CA ASN A 24 4.13 3.02 -13.74
C ASN A 24 5.34 3.87 -13.36
N LYS A 25 6.30 3.27 -12.65
CA LYS A 25 7.51 3.90 -12.11
C LYS A 25 7.24 5.08 -11.16
N PRO A 26 6.39 4.92 -10.14
CA PRO A 26 6.11 5.98 -9.16
C PRO A 26 7.24 6.25 -8.17
N LEU A 27 8.19 5.32 -8.00
CA LEU A 27 9.29 5.43 -7.06
C LEU A 27 10.61 5.78 -7.76
N THR A 28 11.47 6.49 -7.06
CA THR A 28 12.86 6.69 -7.47
C THR A 28 13.72 5.47 -7.10
N ASP A 29 14.89 5.32 -7.73
CA ASP A 29 15.81 4.22 -7.42
C ASP A 29 16.28 4.25 -5.96
N ASP A 30 16.41 5.42 -5.36
CA ASP A 30 16.84 5.54 -3.96
C ASP A 30 15.71 5.16 -3.00
N GLN A 31 14.45 5.49 -3.32
CA GLN A 31 13.29 5.01 -2.57
C GLN A 31 13.19 3.48 -2.62
N ILE A 32 13.38 2.88 -3.79
CA ILE A 32 13.40 1.42 -3.96
C ILE A 32 14.52 0.79 -3.13
N LYS A 33 15.72 1.36 -3.16
CA LYS A 33 16.86 0.87 -2.35
C LYS A 33 16.56 0.93 -0.85
N GLU A 34 15.92 1.99 -0.37
CA GLU A 34 15.51 2.09 1.03
C GLU A 34 14.46 1.06 1.40
N ILE A 35 13.46 0.83 0.55
CA ILE A 35 12.43 -0.20 0.76
C ILE A 35 13.06 -1.59 0.88
N ILE A 36 13.96 -1.94 -0.03
CA ILE A 36 14.63 -3.26 -0.03
C ILE A 36 15.51 -3.46 1.21
N LYS A 37 16.14 -2.39 1.69
CA LYS A 37 17.04 -2.42 2.86
C LYS A 37 16.32 -2.22 4.19
N ALA A 38 15.01 -1.95 4.17
CA ALA A 38 14.26 -1.71 5.39
C ALA A 38 14.31 -2.94 6.30
N GLU A 39 14.82 -2.77 7.51
CA GLU A 39 14.69 -3.76 8.56
C GLU A 39 13.27 -3.67 9.11
N ILE A 40 12.52 -4.76 8.97
CA ILE A 40 11.12 -4.84 9.39
C ILE A 40 11.02 -5.85 10.51
N ASP A 41 10.72 -5.36 11.70
CA ASP A 41 10.59 -6.17 12.90
C ASP A 41 9.51 -7.25 12.75
N ASN A 42 9.83 -8.44 13.21
CA ASN A 42 8.85 -9.52 13.33
C ASN A 42 7.97 -9.28 14.55
N PRO A 43 6.68 -9.00 14.38
CA PRO A 43 5.80 -8.67 15.49
C PRO A 43 5.63 -9.81 16.50
N ILE A 44 5.76 -11.05 16.08
CA ILE A 44 5.66 -12.21 16.97
C ILE A 44 6.87 -12.28 17.88
N GLU A 45 8.07 -12.04 17.37
CA GLU A 45 9.31 -12.07 18.15
C GLU A 45 9.33 -10.96 19.17
N HIS A 46 8.82 -9.79 18.84
CA HIS A 46 8.76 -8.63 19.73
C HIS A 46 7.47 -8.54 20.56
N ASN A 47 6.61 -9.56 20.47
CA ASN A 47 5.33 -9.57 21.15
C ASN A 47 4.47 -8.32 20.86
N ILE A 48 4.59 -7.78 19.67
CA ILE A 48 3.90 -6.57 19.23
C ILE A 48 2.46 -6.94 18.82
N ASN A 49 1.52 -6.24 19.41
CA ASN A 49 0.12 -6.35 19.06
C ASN A 49 -0.19 -5.34 17.94
N TYR A 50 -0.50 -5.81 16.75
CA TYR A 50 -0.84 -4.95 15.60
C TYR A 50 -2.30 -4.52 15.70
N ASP A 51 -2.54 -3.49 16.46
CA ASP A 51 -3.88 -2.94 16.59
C ASP A 51 -4.44 -2.49 15.23
N GLY A 52 -5.65 -2.92 14.95
CA GLY A 52 -6.39 -2.55 13.75
C GLY A 52 -5.80 -3.07 12.43
N THR A 53 -4.79 -3.92 12.47
CA THR A 53 -4.24 -4.51 11.27
C THR A 53 -4.69 -5.95 11.12
N ARG A 54 -5.17 -6.30 9.95
CA ARG A 54 -5.56 -7.67 9.60
C ARG A 54 -4.36 -8.57 9.29
N ALA A 55 -3.18 -8.08 9.60
CA ALA A 55 -1.93 -8.77 9.36
C ALA A 55 -1.62 -9.82 10.41
N ILE A 56 -2.30 -9.77 11.54
CA ILE A 56 -2.13 -10.70 12.63
C ILE A 56 -3.39 -11.53 12.76
N ASP A 57 -3.20 -12.80 12.87
CA ASP A 57 -4.24 -13.77 13.10
C ASP A 57 -5.17 -13.41 14.26
N GLY A 58 -4.59 -13.11 15.41
CA GLY A 58 -5.33 -12.94 16.64
C GLY A 58 -6.31 -11.78 16.66
N GLY A 59 -6.15 -10.80 15.77
CA GLY A 59 -6.98 -9.61 15.74
C GLY A 59 -8.35 -9.80 15.12
N GLN A 60 -8.49 -10.77 14.22
CA GLN A 60 -9.69 -10.94 13.41
C GLN A 60 -9.91 -12.43 13.17
N GLY A 61 -10.63 -13.09 14.05
CA GLY A 61 -10.80 -14.54 14.03
C GLY A 61 -11.19 -15.13 12.67
N GLU A 62 -12.02 -14.45 11.92
CA GLU A 62 -12.44 -14.84 10.58
C GLU A 62 -11.33 -14.74 9.52
N PHE A 63 -10.27 -14.00 9.79
CA PHE A 63 -9.12 -13.86 8.90
C PHE A 63 -8.02 -14.89 9.18
N ARG A 64 -8.17 -15.73 10.17
CA ARG A 64 -7.23 -16.80 10.50
C ARG A 64 -7.03 -17.79 9.38
N GLU A 65 -8.07 -18.01 8.59
CA GLU A 65 -7.98 -18.87 7.42
C GLU A 65 -6.93 -18.42 6.39
N GLY A 66 -6.66 -17.12 6.34
CA GLY A 66 -5.64 -16.56 5.46
C GLY A 66 -4.24 -16.53 6.02
N ILE A 67 -4.05 -17.01 7.26
CA ILE A 67 -2.78 -17.03 7.95
C ILE A 67 -2.45 -18.48 8.28
N SER A 68 -1.34 -18.98 7.73
CA SER A 68 -0.91 -20.35 7.98
C SER A 68 -0.34 -20.53 9.39
N ASP A 69 -0.28 -21.76 9.86
CA ASP A 69 0.50 -22.19 11.02
C ASP A 69 0.21 -21.51 12.36
N GLY A 70 -1.01 -21.63 12.83
CA GLY A 70 -1.30 -21.33 14.23
C GLY A 70 -1.18 -19.87 14.62
N GLY A 71 -1.47 -18.97 13.69
CA GLY A 71 -1.63 -17.55 14.01
C GLY A 71 -0.38 -16.73 14.00
N LYS A 72 0.61 -17.13 13.26
CA LYS A 72 1.82 -16.32 13.03
C LYS A 72 1.49 -15.14 12.12
N ALA A 73 2.03 -13.98 12.44
CA ALA A 73 1.96 -12.84 11.55
C ALA A 73 2.72 -13.15 10.24
N LEU A 74 2.05 -12.93 9.11
CA LEU A 74 2.62 -13.12 7.78
C LEU A 74 2.81 -11.79 7.04
N LYS A 75 2.30 -10.70 7.59
CA LYS A 75 2.52 -9.34 7.11
C LYS A 75 3.36 -8.58 8.13
N PHE A 76 4.53 -8.16 7.73
CA PHE A 76 5.42 -7.33 8.52
C PHE A 76 5.39 -5.89 8.01
N ARG A 77 5.53 -4.92 8.91
CA ARG A 77 5.44 -3.50 8.56
C ARG A 77 6.44 -2.65 9.34
N CYS A 78 6.96 -1.65 8.66
CA CYS A 78 7.70 -0.56 9.23
C CYS A 78 6.99 0.75 8.86
N PHE A 79 6.45 1.44 9.85
CA PHE A 79 5.89 2.78 9.66
C PHE A 79 7.02 3.80 9.59
N ILE A 80 6.97 4.67 8.59
CA ILE A 80 7.91 5.79 8.53
C ILE A 80 7.34 6.92 9.39
N THR A 81 7.99 7.16 10.53
CA THR A 81 7.56 8.12 11.56
C THR A 81 8.62 9.19 11.76
N LYS A 82 8.31 10.22 12.56
CA LYS A 82 9.26 11.26 12.94
C LYS A 82 10.50 10.73 13.68
N GLU A 83 10.35 9.63 14.40
CA GLU A 83 11.43 9.00 15.17
C GLU A 83 12.44 8.28 14.27
N ASN A 84 11.97 7.67 13.16
CA ASN A 84 12.80 6.84 12.30
C ASN A 84 13.06 7.41 10.90
N GLU A 85 12.38 8.50 10.48
CA GLU A 85 12.51 9.08 9.13
C GLU A 85 13.96 9.44 8.73
N LYS A 86 14.82 9.68 9.72
CA LYS A 86 16.25 9.93 9.48
C LYS A 86 16.98 8.74 8.85
N ASN A 87 16.48 7.53 9.05
CA ASN A 87 17.01 6.30 8.48
C ASN A 87 16.48 6.05 7.05
N PHE A 88 15.48 6.82 6.64
CA PHE A 88 14.77 6.68 5.37
C PHE A 88 14.65 8.03 4.63
N PRO A 89 15.77 8.69 4.29
CA PRO A 89 15.73 10.02 3.70
C PRO A 89 15.00 10.09 2.36
N ALA A 90 15.07 9.05 1.53
CA ALA A 90 14.36 9.02 0.25
C ALA A 90 12.85 8.77 0.44
N LEU A 91 12.44 7.94 1.39
CA LEU A 91 11.02 7.77 1.74
C LEU A 91 10.47 9.00 2.45
N LYS A 92 11.28 9.70 3.25
CA LYS A 92 10.92 11.02 3.78
C LYS A 92 10.62 12.00 2.66
N SER A 93 11.47 12.07 1.65
CA SER A 93 11.25 12.92 0.47
C SER A 93 9.95 12.55 -0.27
N LEU A 94 9.60 11.26 -0.35
CA LEU A 94 8.29 10.82 -0.88
C LEU A 94 7.13 11.34 -0.05
N ILE A 95 7.22 11.27 1.28
CA ILE A 95 6.20 11.80 2.19
C ILE A 95 6.03 13.31 1.97
N GLU A 96 7.13 14.06 1.88
CA GLU A 96 7.12 15.51 1.62
C GLU A 96 6.50 15.84 0.25
N GLU A 97 6.81 15.06 -0.79
CA GLU A 97 6.19 15.19 -2.12
C GLU A 97 4.68 14.92 -2.06
N LEU A 98 4.27 13.85 -1.39
CA LEU A 98 2.86 13.48 -1.23
C LEU A 98 2.07 14.50 -0.39
N GLN A 99 2.71 15.13 0.59
CA GLN A 99 2.13 16.18 1.45
C GLN A 99 2.17 17.58 0.79
N ASN A 100 2.85 17.74 -0.33
CA ASN A 100 2.93 19.00 -1.04
C ASN A 100 1.54 19.41 -1.56
N LYS A 101 1.25 20.71 -1.46
CA LYS A 101 -0.04 21.27 -1.86
C LYS A 101 -0.40 20.99 -3.32
N GLU A 102 0.58 20.97 -4.21
CA GLU A 102 0.36 20.65 -5.63
C GLU A 102 -0.11 19.23 -5.81
N THR A 103 0.60 18.27 -5.18
CA THR A 103 0.25 16.82 -5.22
C THR A 103 -1.11 16.59 -4.58
N HIS A 104 -1.38 17.17 -3.41
CA HIS A 104 -2.69 17.09 -2.75
C HIS A 104 -3.82 17.59 -3.63
N ASN A 105 -3.68 18.79 -4.19
CA ASN A 105 -4.70 19.36 -5.07
C ASN A 105 -4.96 18.49 -6.30
N LYS A 106 -3.91 17.90 -6.84
CA LYS A 106 -4.01 17.04 -8.00
C LYS A 106 -4.75 15.74 -7.67
N ILE A 107 -4.32 15.06 -6.61
CA ILE A 107 -4.97 13.83 -6.15
C ILE A 107 -6.43 14.11 -5.75
N SER A 108 -6.69 15.20 -4.99
CA SER A 108 -8.04 15.60 -4.60
C SER A 108 -8.99 15.71 -5.80
N LYS A 109 -8.51 16.30 -6.90
CA LYS A 109 -9.29 16.42 -8.13
C LYS A 109 -9.55 15.05 -8.79
N LEU A 110 -8.55 14.17 -8.80
CA LEU A 110 -8.68 12.85 -9.41
C LEU A 110 -9.70 11.98 -8.66
N ILE A 111 -9.61 11.95 -7.32
CA ILE A 111 -10.47 11.11 -6.49
C ILE A 111 -11.77 11.81 -6.04
N ASN A 112 -11.95 13.08 -6.41
CA ASN A 112 -13.08 13.92 -6.01
C ASN A 112 -13.30 13.96 -4.47
N LYS A 113 -12.22 14.13 -3.71
CA LYS A 113 -12.25 14.27 -2.25
C LYS A 113 -11.33 15.40 -1.80
N ASP A 114 -11.75 16.13 -0.77
CA ASP A 114 -10.91 17.14 -0.12
C ASP A 114 -9.84 16.48 0.76
N LEU A 115 -8.58 16.67 0.42
CA LEU A 115 -7.43 16.20 1.18
C LEU A 115 -6.77 17.30 2.02
N SER A 116 -7.30 18.54 2.06
CA SER A 116 -6.64 19.69 2.67
C SER A 116 -6.29 19.49 4.16
N ASN A 117 -7.11 18.75 4.90
CA ASN A 117 -6.91 18.44 6.32
C ASN A 117 -6.48 16.99 6.57
N SER A 118 -5.92 16.35 5.56
CA SER A 118 -5.42 14.98 5.68
C SER A 118 -3.90 14.94 5.83
N TYR A 119 -3.39 13.80 6.26
CA TYR A 119 -1.96 13.52 6.29
C TYR A 119 -1.65 12.19 5.61
N VAL A 120 -0.43 12.08 5.12
CA VAL A 120 0.06 10.85 4.51
C VAL A 120 0.71 9.98 5.59
N ARG A 121 0.34 8.71 5.61
CA ARG A 121 1.02 7.66 6.37
C ARG A 121 1.68 6.72 5.39
N VAL A 122 2.99 6.58 5.48
CA VAL A 122 3.77 5.67 4.66
C VAL A 122 4.25 4.51 5.51
N GLU A 123 4.12 3.32 4.98
CA GLU A 123 4.63 2.10 5.58
C GLU A 123 5.30 1.22 4.53
N VAL A 124 6.42 0.62 4.90
CA VAL A 124 7.05 -0.46 4.14
C VAL A 124 6.46 -1.77 4.64
N ILE A 125 6.00 -2.59 3.72
CA ILE A 125 5.31 -3.84 4.03
C ILE A 125 6.08 -4.99 3.37
N CYS A 126 6.23 -6.09 4.12
CA CYS A 126 6.74 -7.34 3.62
C CYS A 126 5.75 -8.45 3.96
N ASP A 127 5.04 -8.94 2.95
CA ASP A 127 4.17 -10.10 3.08
C ASP A 127 5.00 -11.39 2.92
N ARG A 128 4.72 -12.39 3.74
CA ARG A 128 5.41 -13.67 3.74
C ARG A 128 4.57 -14.73 3.02
N LYS A 129 5.23 -15.79 2.59
CA LYS A 129 4.57 -16.93 1.93
C LYS A 129 3.37 -17.42 2.73
N GLY A 130 2.23 -17.50 2.06
CA GLY A 130 0.96 -17.93 2.65
C GLY A 130 0.09 -16.78 3.18
N PHE A 131 0.57 -15.53 3.13
CA PHE A 131 -0.28 -14.37 3.44
C PHE A 131 -1.38 -14.18 2.39
N TRP A 132 -2.58 -13.94 2.85
CA TRP A 132 -3.70 -13.45 2.05
C TRP A 132 -4.67 -12.65 2.93
N LEU A 133 -5.50 -11.88 2.30
CA LEU A 133 -6.49 -11.06 2.99
C LEU A 133 -7.83 -11.18 2.28
N LYS A 134 -8.90 -11.43 3.03
CA LYS A 134 -10.26 -11.46 2.49
C LYS A 134 -10.59 -10.15 1.76
N PRO A 135 -11.40 -10.22 0.69
CA PRO A 135 -11.99 -9.02 0.09
C PRO A 135 -12.67 -8.15 1.15
N HIS A 136 -12.32 -6.88 1.18
CA HIS A 136 -12.84 -5.91 2.14
C HIS A 136 -12.79 -4.50 1.55
N CYS A 137 -13.54 -3.60 2.14
CA CYS A 137 -13.39 -2.17 1.90
C CYS A 137 -12.48 -1.57 2.96
N ASP A 138 -11.73 -0.55 2.58
CA ASP A 138 -10.97 0.24 3.53
C ASP A 138 -11.90 1.02 4.48
N ILE A 139 -11.38 1.37 5.65
CA ILE A 139 -12.12 2.17 6.64
C ILE A 139 -12.39 3.58 6.09
N LYS A 140 -13.45 4.21 6.57
CA LYS A 140 -13.91 5.53 6.08
C LYS A 140 -12.93 6.66 6.30
N GLU A 141 -12.07 6.54 7.31
CA GLU A 141 -11.03 7.50 7.65
C GLU A 141 -9.90 7.56 6.62
N LYS A 142 -9.72 6.49 5.85
CA LYS A 142 -8.79 6.48 4.72
C LYS A 142 -9.45 7.16 3.53
N LEU A 143 -9.06 8.37 3.21
CA LEU A 143 -9.56 9.09 2.04
C LEU A 143 -9.02 8.52 0.73
N MET A 144 -7.80 8.00 0.77
CA MET A 144 -7.13 7.32 -0.34
C MET A 144 -6.24 6.19 0.18
N SER A 145 -6.21 5.10 -0.54
CA SER A 145 -5.20 4.04 -0.38
C SER A 145 -4.33 3.97 -1.62
N CYS A 146 -3.02 3.86 -1.39
CA CYS A 146 -2.03 3.72 -2.46
C CYS A 146 -1.08 2.57 -2.10
N LEU A 147 -0.92 1.62 -3.01
CA LEU A 147 0.03 0.52 -2.89
C LEU A 147 1.03 0.60 -4.04
N LEU A 148 2.32 0.58 -3.68
CA LEU A 148 3.43 0.63 -4.64
C LEU A 148 4.28 -0.63 -4.45
N PHE A 149 4.45 -1.39 -5.51
CA PHE A 149 5.13 -2.67 -5.49
C PHE A 149 6.61 -2.56 -5.84
N VAL A 150 7.42 -3.36 -5.17
CA VAL A 150 8.84 -3.52 -5.44
C VAL A 150 9.12 -5.01 -5.62
N ASN A 151 9.10 -5.48 -6.87
CA ASN A 151 9.33 -6.88 -7.24
C ASN A 151 10.71 -7.04 -7.89
N LYS A 152 11.76 -7.14 -7.06
CA LYS A 152 13.14 -7.31 -7.54
C LYS A 152 13.54 -8.77 -7.76
N GLU A 153 12.82 -9.69 -7.16
CA GLU A 153 13.10 -11.12 -7.23
C GLU A 153 12.37 -11.82 -8.39
N ASN A 154 11.66 -11.06 -9.23
CA ASN A 154 10.83 -11.56 -10.32
C ASN A 154 9.80 -12.62 -9.85
N GLU A 155 9.21 -12.38 -8.70
CA GLU A 155 8.09 -13.18 -8.20
C GLU A 155 6.89 -13.07 -9.13
N SER A 156 5.95 -14.01 -9.02
CA SER A 156 4.76 -14.04 -9.87
C SER A 156 3.96 -12.73 -9.79
N GLU A 157 3.54 -12.23 -10.94
CA GLU A 157 2.66 -11.05 -11.02
C GLU A 157 1.30 -11.29 -10.35
N ASP A 158 0.89 -12.56 -10.21
CA ASP A 158 -0.37 -12.95 -9.54
C ASP A 158 -0.36 -12.69 -8.03
N LEU A 159 0.80 -12.35 -7.44
CA LEU A 159 0.90 -11.92 -6.04
C LEU A 159 0.43 -10.46 -5.81
N GLY A 160 -0.10 -9.82 -6.82
CA GLY A 160 -0.64 -8.48 -6.75
C GLY A 160 -1.93 -8.36 -5.94
N THR A 161 -2.72 -7.34 -6.23
CA THR A 161 -3.96 -7.09 -5.50
C THR A 161 -5.18 -7.39 -6.36
N ASP A 162 -6.03 -8.24 -5.83
CA ASP A 162 -7.29 -8.62 -6.46
C ASP A 162 -8.40 -7.60 -6.16
N PHE A 163 -9.08 -7.16 -7.19
CA PHE A 163 -10.25 -6.31 -7.10
C PHE A 163 -11.52 -7.11 -7.39
N TYR A 164 -12.47 -6.95 -6.51
CA TYR A 164 -13.75 -7.65 -6.56
C TYR A 164 -14.90 -6.65 -6.77
N ASN A 165 -15.92 -7.07 -7.49
CA ASN A 165 -17.16 -6.30 -7.61
C ASN A 165 -18.04 -6.48 -6.36
N LYS A 166 -19.21 -5.84 -6.35
CA LYS A 166 -20.17 -5.90 -5.23
C LYS A 166 -20.70 -7.31 -4.96
N ASP A 167 -20.65 -8.20 -5.93
CA ASP A 167 -21.06 -9.61 -5.80
C ASP A 167 -19.91 -10.51 -5.36
N LEU A 168 -18.80 -9.93 -4.90
CA LEU A 168 -17.55 -10.63 -4.52
C LEU A 168 -16.97 -11.48 -5.66
N LYS A 169 -17.23 -11.10 -6.90
CA LYS A 169 -16.63 -11.73 -8.06
C LYS A 169 -15.33 -11.02 -8.43
N LEU A 170 -14.25 -11.78 -8.57
CA LEU A 170 -12.97 -11.27 -9.05
C LEU A 170 -13.15 -10.63 -10.43
N THR A 171 -12.73 -9.39 -10.56
CA THR A 171 -12.87 -8.59 -11.78
C THR A 171 -11.50 -8.27 -12.39
N LYS A 172 -10.52 -8.00 -11.55
CA LYS A 172 -9.19 -7.58 -11.98
C LYS A 172 -8.15 -7.93 -10.93
N THR A 173 -6.94 -8.27 -11.36
CA THR A 173 -5.76 -8.30 -10.51
C THR A 173 -4.82 -7.19 -10.95
N VAL A 174 -4.45 -6.28 -10.05
CA VAL A 174 -3.36 -5.33 -10.29
C VAL A 174 -2.06 -6.10 -10.11
N PRO A 175 -1.20 -6.21 -11.14
CA PRO A 175 -0.07 -7.13 -11.10
C PRO A 175 1.03 -6.68 -10.13
N TYR A 176 1.67 -7.65 -9.46
CA TYR A 176 2.86 -7.43 -8.64
C TYR A 176 4.09 -7.25 -9.52
N ARG A 177 4.31 -6.02 -10.00
CA ARG A 177 5.45 -5.65 -10.85
C ARG A 177 6.41 -4.72 -10.12
N ASP A 178 7.66 -4.77 -10.55
CA ASP A 178 8.65 -3.83 -10.03
C ASP A 178 8.31 -2.39 -10.37
N ASN A 179 8.39 -1.52 -9.36
CA ASN A 179 8.09 -0.09 -9.47
C ASN A 179 6.76 0.19 -10.20
N TYR A 180 5.75 -0.52 -9.78
CA TYR A 180 4.38 -0.42 -10.26
C TYR A 180 3.43 -0.31 -9.06
N GLY A 181 2.23 0.16 -9.26
CA GLY A 181 1.26 0.22 -8.19
C GLY A 181 -0.03 0.89 -8.59
N TYR A 182 -0.84 1.20 -7.61
CA TYR A 182 -2.16 1.79 -7.83
C TYR A 182 -2.60 2.62 -6.65
N PHE A 183 -3.57 3.49 -6.88
CA PHE A 183 -4.33 4.13 -5.81
C PHE A 183 -5.81 4.21 -6.14
N PHE A 184 -6.60 4.31 -5.12
CA PHE A 184 -8.04 4.51 -5.20
C PHE A 184 -8.55 5.33 -4.01
N SER A 185 -9.72 5.91 -4.20
CA SER A 185 -10.47 6.52 -3.10
C SER A 185 -11.23 5.44 -2.34
N SER A 186 -11.12 5.44 -1.01
CA SER A 186 -12.01 4.60 -0.20
C SER A 186 -13.46 4.97 -0.53
N GLY A 187 -14.21 4.01 -1.02
CA GLY A 187 -15.59 4.22 -1.40
C GLY A 187 -16.51 4.47 -0.21
N PRO A 188 -17.75 4.91 -0.44
CA PRO A 188 -18.80 4.89 0.56
C PRO A 188 -19.14 3.46 0.93
#